data_cabaaf52b2b1c64014373213cfac0d58
#
_entry.id   cabaaf52b2b1c64014373213cfac0d58
#
_cell.length_a   1.000
_cell.length_b   1.000
_cell.length_c   1.000
_cell.angle_alpha   90.00
_cell.angle_beta   90.00
_cell.angle_gamma   90.00
#
_symmetry.space_group_name_H-M   'P 1'
#
loop_
_entity.id
_entity.type
_entity.pdbx_description
1 polymer ?
#
loop_
_entity_poly.entity_id
_entity_poly.type
_entity_poly.pdbx_seq_one_letter_code
_entity_poly.pdbx_strand_id
1 'polypeptide(L)'
;MTGLRLLPFGDRAVLAEVPSLHAVLDLHAQLTAARPPGVVDIVPAARTVLVRVDPGALPLTAARAWITAAAEAPAAAPAPSSLVELPITYDGADLAETADLLGLTPAELTARHAAAEWTVAFTGFAPGFGYLVSEEWPFDVPRRATPRTRVPAGAVGLAGAFSGAYPRETPGGWQLIGTTPAPLFDPDAGTSALLAPGARVRFVPQVPDAVSGAAPVTGAAPADRAGTAGAPPPPGSTPSASRGRADSTPPVPRVPATPNLTPTPALTIREPGLLATVQDQGRPGHAAEGVAVSGALDRAALRTANRLVGNDEGAAGVEITLGGFRAVAHTDLWVAVTGAWGPIRCAGRELAPYEAHLWPAGAELQVDWFTRGARGYLAVRGGLDARAALGSRSTDILSGLGPAPLAAGSALALAAAAARPVPPDDLHPWSPPRDDLIEVELAPGPRADWFAPPALAALFEAAWTVTGQADRVGIRLDGPLLDRVRTDELPSEGMAPGALQVPPAGRPVILGADGPVTGGYPVIAVVTDAGRDALAQARPGTTLRFRHARTGPWPA
;
A
#
# COMPACT_ATOMS: atom_id res chain seq x y z
N MET A 1 11.26 -25.76 16.35
CA MET A 1 11.84 -25.72 14.97
C MET A 1 13.37 -25.56 15.07
N THR A 2 14.13 -26.50 14.55
CA THR A 2 15.59 -26.33 14.39
C THR A 2 15.84 -25.44 13.18
N GLY A 3 16.57 -24.33 13.36
CA GLY A 3 16.97 -23.43 12.26
C GLY A 3 16.34 -22.05 12.24
N LEU A 4 15.64 -21.63 13.29
CA LEU A 4 15.18 -20.25 13.45
C LEU A 4 16.37 -19.30 13.64
N ARG A 5 16.43 -18.23 12.82
CA ARG A 5 17.35 -17.10 13.01
C ARG A 5 16.55 -15.80 13.15
N LEU A 6 16.79 -15.04 14.21
CA LEU A 6 16.17 -13.73 14.41
C LEU A 6 17.14 -12.64 13.99
N LEU A 7 16.85 -12.01 12.87
CA LEU A 7 17.64 -10.94 12.28
C LEU A 7 17.09 -9.56 12.69
N PRO A 8 17.95 -8.55 12.87
CA PRO A 8 17.49 -7.19 13.13
C PRO A 8 16.82 -6.62 11.88
N PHE A 9 15.75 -5.86 12.05
CA PHE A 9 15.11 -5.09 11.00
C PHE A 9 14.75 -3.69 11.53
N GLY A 10 15.78 -2.87 11.71
CA GLY A 10 15.61 -1.54 12.28
C GLY A 10 15.29 -1.55 13.78
N ASP A 11 14.65 -0.48 14.22
CA ASP A 11 14.27 -0.22 15.61
C ASP A 11 12.83 -0.63 15.96
N ARG A 12 12.06 -1.16 14.98
CA ARG A 12 10.63 -1.50 15.12
C ARG A 12 10.25 -2.86 14.55
N ALA A 13 11.20 -3.68 14.12
CA ALA A 13 10.86 -4.99 13.58
C ALA A 13 11.94 -6.03 13.79
N VAL A 14 11.55 -7.29 13.68
CA VAL A 14 12.40 -8.47 13.70
C VAL A 14 12.06 -9.32 12.48
N LEU A 15 13.06 -9.75 11.72
CA LEU A 15 12.90 -10.71 10.64
C LEU A 15 13.25 -12.10 11.16
N ALA A 16 12.26 -12.99 11.24
CA ALA A 16 12.43 -14.38 11.59
C ALA A 16 12.68 -15.20 10.31
N GLU A 17 13.90 -15.71 10.14
CA GLU A 17 14.27 -16.58 9.04
C GLU A 17 14.13 -18.05 9.47
N VAL A 18 13.50 -18.86 8.62
CA VAL A 18 13.21 -20.27 8.86
C VAL A 18 13.63 -21.15 7.66
N PRO A 19 13.83 -22.47 7.85
CA PRO A 19 14.46 -23.32 6.83
C PRO A 19 13.58 -23.56 5.59
N SER A 20 12.26 -23.48 5.69
CA SER A 20 11.35 -23.83 4.60
C SER A 20 10.09 -22.96 4.60
N LEU A 21 9.39 -22.95 3.47
CA LEU A 21 8.10 -22.28 3.35
C LEU A 21 7.04 -22.88 4.29
N HIS A 22 7.03 -24.20 4.49
CA HIS A 22 6.15 -24.85 5.46
C HIS A 22 6.38 -24.29 6.88
N ALA A 23 7.66 -24.12 7.27
CA ALA A 23 8.00 -23.51 8.55
C ALA A 23 7.58 -22.02 8.63
N VAL A 24 7.53 -21.28 7.50
CA VAL A 24 6.96 -19.93 7.45
C VAL A 24 5.47 -19.96 7.77
N LEU A 25 4.71 -20.83 7.11
CA LEU A 25 3.26 -20.94 7.31
C LEU A 25 2.91 -21.34 8.75
N ASP A 26 3.64 -22.31 9.31
CA ASP A 26 3.48 -22.74 10.71
C ASP A 26 3.76 -21.59 11.69
N LEU A 27 4.90 -20.91 11.51
CA LEU A 27 5.27 -19.78 12.36
C LEU A 27 4.28 -18.63 12.24
N HIS A 28 3.86 -18.30 11.02
CA HIS A 28 2.85 -17.26 10.77
C HIS A 28 1.52 -17.57 11.46
N ALA A 29 1.04 -18.80 11.37
CA ALA A 29 -0.20 -19.25 12.02
C ALA A 29 -0.09 -19.12 13.55
N GLN A 30 1.02 -19.58 14.15
CA GLN A 30 1.27 -19.50 15.59
C GLN A 30 1.36 -18.06 16.09
N LEU A 31 2.10 -17.20 15.38
CA LEU A 31 2.21 -15.78 15.70
C LEU A 31 0.86 -15.04 15.58
N THR A 32 0.07 -15.39 14.59
CA THR A 32 -1.26 -14.79 14.38
C THR A 32 -2.24 -15.21 15.48
N ALA A 33 -2.23 -16.49 15.86
CA ALA A 33 -3.12 -17.02 16.91
C ALA A 33 -2.82 -16.46 18.31
N ALA A 34 -1.54 -16.18 18.61
CA ALA A 34 -1.08 -15.71 19.93
C ALA A 34 -0.56 -14.25 19.89
N ARG A 35 -1.09 -13.42 19.03
CA ARG A 35 -0.64 -12.03 18.81
C ARG A 35 -0.82 -11.16 20.05
N PRO A 36 0.28 -10.68 20.69
CA PRO A 36 0.20 -9.78 21.83
C PRO A 36 -0.10 -8.34 21.41
N PRO A 37 -0.62 -7.49 22.32
CA PRO A 37 -0.70 -6.05 22.10
C PRO A 37 0.68 -5.47 21.73
N GLY A 38 0.68 -4.48 20.83
CA GLY A 38 1.92 -3.86 20.33
C GLY A 38 2.49 -4.49 19.07
N VAL A 39 2.01 -5.67 18.62
CA VAL A 39 2.33 -6.18 17.29
C VAL A 39 1.52 -5.41 16.26
N VAL A 40 2.22 -4.79 15.29
CA VAL A 40 1.61 -3.96 14.22
C VAL A 40 1.31 -4.80 12.98
N ASP A 41 2.28 -5.59 12.50
CA ASP A 41 2.15 -6.45 11.32
C ASP A 41 2.91 -7.77 11.51
N ILE A 42 2.43 -8.82 10.87
CA ILE A 42 3.11 -10.12 10.71
C ILE A 42 3.07 -10.46 9.23
N VAL A 43 4.21 -10.36 8.54
CA VAL A 43 4.30 -10.50 7.09
C VAL A 43 5.07 -11.75 6.72
N PRO A 44 4.39 -12.82 6.28
CA PRO A 44 5.07 -14.00 5.75
C PRO A 44 5.65 -13.72 4.36
N ALA A 45 6.75 -14.38 4.03
CA ALA A 45 7.38 -14.33 2.72
C ALA A 45 7.99 -15.71 2.38
N ALA A 46 8.87 -15.80 1.38
CA ALA A 46 9.34 -17.11 0.88
C ALA A 46 10.03 -17.97 1.96
N ARG A 47 10.86 -17.37 2.83
CA ARG A 47 11.61 -18.06 3.89
C ARG A 47 11.67 -17.26 5.19
N THR A 48 10.89 -16.20 5.31
CA THR A 48 10.93 -15.30 6.45
C THR A 48 9.54 -14.89 6.90
N VAL A 49 9.42 -14.49 8.18
CA VAL A 49 8.28 -13.78 8.73
C VAL A 49 8.79 -12.46 9.32
N LEU A 50 8.37 -11.33 8.76
CA LEU A 50 8.67 -10.01 9.34
C LEU A 50 7.60 -9.69 10.39
N VAL A 51 8.05 -9.40 11.61
CA VAL A 51 7.19 -8.96 12.72
C VAL A 51 7.51 -7.50 13.01
N ARG A 52 6.54 -6.62 12.77
CA ARG A 52 6.62 -5.20 13.13
C ARG A 52 5.90 -4.96 14.45
N VAL A 53 6.48 -4.13 15.29
CA VAL A 53 5.94 -3.81 16.61
C VAL A 53 5.92 -2.30 16.86
N ASP A 54 5.09 -1.89 17.80
CA ASP A 54 5.23 -0.61 18.50
C ASP A 54 6.12 -0.82 19.73
N PRO A 55 7.37 -0.32 19.75
CA PRO A 55 8.30 -0.55 20.86
C PRO A 55 7.84 0.04 22.18
N GLY A 56 6.92 1.03 22.14
CA GLY A 56 6.30 1.60 23.34
C GLY A 56 5.34 0.62 24.04
N ALA A 57 4.69 -0.26 23.27
CA ALA A 57 3.79 -1.28 23.80
C ALA A 57 4.45 -2.67 23.91
N LEU A 58 5.33 -3.02 22.96
CA LEU A 58 6.05 -4.29 22.93
C LEU A 58 7.53 -4.06 22.58
N PRO A 59 8.45 -4.02 23.55
CA PRO A 59 9.88 -3.88 23.29
C PRO A 59 10.42 -5.00 22.39
N LEU A 60 11.41 -4.70 21.53
CA LEU A 60 11.98 -5.69 20.60
C LEU A 60 12.55 -6.94 21.28
N THR A 61 13.06 -6.81 22.50
CA THR A 61 13.52 -7.97 23.30
C THR A 61 12.38 -8.92 23.65
N ALA A 62 11.22 -8.37 24.04
CA ALA A 62 10.01 -9.15 24.32
C ALA A 62 9.43 -9.76 23.04
N ALA A 63 9.44 -9.00 21.93
CA ALA A 63 9.03 -9.52 20.63
C ALA A 63 9.89 -10.71 20.17
N ARG A 64 11.23 -10.62 20.34
CA ARG A 64 12.14 -11.74 20.04
C ARG A 64 11.84 -12.98 20.89
N ALA A 65 11.64 -12.80 22.19
CA ALA A 65 11.28 -13.91 23.10
C ALA A 65 9.95 -14.55 22.70
N TRP A 66 8.94 -13.74 22.36
CA TRP A 66 7.66 -14.22 21.89
C TRP A 66 7.75 -15.00 20.57
N ILE A 67 8.52 -14.51 19.58
CA ILE A 67 8.75 -15.22 18.30
C ILE A 67 9.44 -16.56 18.55
N THR A 68 10.45 -16.60 19.43
CA THR A 68 11.15 -17.84 19.79
C THR A 68 10.20 -18.84 20.43
N ALA A 69 9.40 -18.41 21.42
CA ALA A 69 8.42 -19.27 22.08
C ALA A 69 7.36 -19.81 21.11
N ALA A 70 6.88 -18.97 20.19
CA ALA A 70 5.96 -19.41 19.13
C ALA A 70 6.58 -20.47 18.22
N ALA A 71 7.86 -20.30 17.84
CA ALA A 71 8.55 -21.27 16.99
C ALA A 71 8.83 -22.62 17.69
N GLU A 72 8.92 -22.64 19.03
CA GLU A 72 9.10 -23.85 19.83
C GLU A 72 7.78 -24.53 20.20
N ALA A 73 6.65 -23.83 20.06
CA ALA A 73 5.34 -24.40 20.35
C ALA A 73 5.02 -25.58 19.39
N PRO A 74 4.27 -26.58 19.84
CA PRO A 74 3.75 -27.61 18.95
C PRO A 74 2.99 -26.98 17.80
N ALA A 75 3.11 -27.57 16.59
CA ALA A 75 2.34 -27.09 15.45
C ALA A 75 0.86 -27.01 15.84
N ALA A 76 0.26 -25.82 15.68
CA ALA A 76 -1.17 -25.66 15.88
C ALA A 76 -1.88 -26.61 14.91
N ALA A 77 -2.97 -27.25 15.38
CA ALA A 77 -3.81 -27.98 14.46
C ALA A 77 -4.18 -27.03 13.31
N PRO A 78 -4.04 -27.45 12.04
CA PRO A 78 -4.36 -26.57 10.92
C PRO A 78 -5.78 -26.04 11.13
N ALA A 79 -5.89 -24.72 11.25
CA ALA A 79 -7.21 -24.08 11.23
C ALA A 79 -7.92 -24.55 9.94
N PRO A 80 -9.24 -24.79 9.96
CA PRO A 80 -9.95 -25.16 8.77
C PRO A 80 -9.72 -24.07 7.70
N SER A 81 -8.77 -24.34 6.80
CA SER A 81 -8.47 -23.42 5.71
C SER A 81 -9.65 -23.44 4.75
N SER A 82 -10.26 -22.30 4.50
CA SER A 82 -11.29 -22.18 3.47
C SER A 82 -10.70 -22.56 2.12
N LEU A 83 -11.36 -23.47 1.41
CA LEU A 83 -11.04 -23.75 0.02
C LEU A 83 -11.62 -22.64 -0.85
N VAL A 84 -10.75 -21.94 -1.56
CA VAL A 84 -11.13 -20.94 -2.55
C VAL A 84 -11.14 -21.61 -3.92
N GLU A 85 -12.31 -21.71 -4.54
CA GLU A 85 -12.43 -22.13 -5.93
C GLU A 85 -12.26 -20.90 -6.82
N LEU A 86 -11.16 -20.88 -7.60
CA LEU A 86 -10.81 -19.76 -8.46
C LEU A 86 -11.11 -20.13 -9.92
N PRO A 87 -12.17 -19.56 -10.53
CA PRO A 87 -12.47 -19.81 -11.92
C PRO A 87 -11.33 -19.33 -12.81
N ILE A 88 -10.95 -20.11 -13.83
CA ILE A 88 -9.87 -19.77 -14.76
C ILE A 88 -10.26 -20.14 -16.19
N THR A 89 -10.01 -19.21 -17.13
CA THR A 89 -9.95 -19.48 -18.56
C THR A 89 -8.48 -19.54 -18.97
N TYR A 90 -8.06 -20.65 -19.60
CA TYR A 90 -6.67 -20.84 -20.04
C TYR A 90 -6.46 -20.21 -21.42
N ASP A 91 -6.44 -18.88 -21.46
CA ASP A 91 -6.31 -18.03 -22.64
C ASP A 91 -5.06 -17.13 -22.59
N GLY A 92 -4.13 -17.46 -21.68
CA GLY A 92 -2.93 -16.65 -21.44
C GLY A 92 -2.01 -16.59 -22.65
N ALA A 93 -1.46 -15.40 -22.89
CA ALA A 93 -0.59 -15.12 -24.05
C ALA A 93 0.67 -15.99 -24.11
N ASP A 94 1.12 -16.55 -22.97
CA ASP A 94 2.33 -17.35 -22.87
C ASP A 94 2.04 -18.85 -22.67
N LEU A 95 0.78 -19.28 -22.75
CA LEU A 95 0.40 -20.67 -22.43
C LEU A 95 1.18 -21.70 -23.27
N ALA A 96 1.26 -21.49 -24.58
CA ALA A 96 1.95 -22.41 -25.48
C ALA A 96 3.48 -22.37 -25.23
N GLU A 97 4.07 -21.19 -25.14
CA GLU A 97 5.50 -21.03 -24.86
C GLU A 97 5.90 -21.64 -23.50
N THR A 98 5.05 -21.44 -22.48
CA THR A 98 5.29 -22.01 -21.15
C THR A 98 5.20 -23.54 -21.18
N ALA A 99 4.24 -24.11 -21.91
CA ALA A 99 4.14 -25.56 -22.07
C ALA A 99 5.42 -26.11 -22.74
N ASP A 100 5.88 -25.50 -23.82
CA ASP A 100 7.11 -25.89 -24.52
C ASP A 100 8.34 -25.82 -23.59
N LEU A 101 8.49 -24.72 -22.79
CA LEU A 101 9.55 -24.57 -21.79
C LEU A 101 9.59 -25.70 -20.76
N LEU A 102 8.44 -26.29 -20.45
CA LEU A 102 8.30 -27.36 -19.47
C LEU A 102 8.29 -28.77 -20.11
N GLY A 103 8.41 -28.86 -21.43
CA GLY A 103 8.31 -30.14 -22.16
C GLY A 103 6.91 -30.75 -22.12
N LEU A 104 5.87 -29.92 -22.08
CA LEU A 104 4.47 -30.30 -22.02
C LEU A 104 3.72 -29.79 -23.26
N THR A 105 2.56 -30.37 -23.53
CA THR A 105 1.57 -29.75 -24.40
C THR A 105 0.76 -28.72 -23.60
N PRO A 106 0.14 -27.70 -24.23
CA PRO A 106 -0.76 -26.77 -23.55
C PRO A 106 -1.89 -27.48 -22.78
N ALA A 107 -2.43 -28.59 -23.32
CA ALA A 107 -3.47 -29.38 -22.64
C ALA A 107 -2.95 -30.10 -21.38
N GLU A 108 -1.72 -30.60 -21.41
CA GLU A 108 -1.09 -31.22 -20.23
C GLU A 108 -0.76 -30.17 -19.17
N LEU A 109 -0.25 -29.00 -19.57
CA LEU A 109 0.01 -27.90 -18.65
C LEU A 109 -1.27 -27.47 -17.92
N THR A 110 -2.35 -27.20 -18.66
CA THR A 110 -3.63 -26.79 -18.08
C THR A 110 -4.23 -27.86 -17.17
N ALA A 111 -4.19 -29.12 -17.59
CA ALA A 111 -4.69 -30.24 -16.78
C ALA A 111 -3.93 -30.38 -15.45
N ARG A 112 -2.58 -30.28 -15.47
CA ARG A 112 -1.74 -30.35 -14.26
C ARG A 112 -1.97 -29.17 -13.35
N HIS A 113 -2.03 -27.94 -13.89
CA HIS A 113 -2.26 -26.73 -13.10
C HIS A 113 -3.63 -26.74 -12.43
N ALA A 114 -4.68 -27.19 -13.12
CA ALA A 114 -6.04 -27.29 -12.57
C ALA A 114 -6.21 -28.43 -11.56
N ALA A 115 -5.48 -29.56 -11.74
CA ALA A 115 -5.54 -30.70 -10.84
C ALA A 115 -4.81 -30.47 -9.52
N ALA A 116 -3.77 -29.60 -9.52
CA ALA A 116 -2.97 -29.31 -8.35
C ALA A 116 -3.79 -28.56 -7.29
N GLU A 117 -3.60 -28.94 -6.04
CA GLU A 117 -4.11 -28.18 -4.90
C GLU A 117 -3.07 -27.16 -4.47
N TRP A 118 -3.43 -25.90 -4.52
CA TRP A 118 -2.53 -24.78 -4.22
C TRP A 118 -2.78 -24.25 -2.81
N THR A 119 -1.72 -23.78 -2.17
CA THR A 119 -1.78 -23.03 -0.90
C THR A 119 -1.18 -21.65 -1.11
N VAL A 120 -1.85 -20.60 -0.60
CA VAL A 120 -1.31 -19.25 -0.58
C VAL A 120 -0.16 -19.21 0.41
N ALA A 121 1.06 -19.10 -0.08
CA ALA A 121 2.26 -19.04 0.73
C ALA A 121 2.38 -17.70 1.47
N PHE A 122 2.22 -16.62 0.73
CA PHE A 122 2.23 -15.24 1.21
C PHE A 122 1.59 -14.33 0.17
N THR A 123 1.33 -13.08 0.55
CA THR A 123 0.91 -12.03 -0.36
C THR A 123 1.96 -10.93 -0.44
N GLY A 124 2.01 -10.23 -1.56
CA GLY A 124 2.96 -9.14 -1.76
C GLY A 124 2.91 -8.62 -3.18
N PHE A 125 3.86 -7.77 -3.58
CA PHE A 125 3.90 -7.14 -4.90
C PHE A 125 2.76 -6.13 -5.13
N ALA A 126 1.51 -6.53 -4.90
CA ALA A 126 0.31 -5.68 -4.95
C ALA A 126 -0.72 -6.19 -3.92
N PRO A 127 -1.64 -5.32 -3.44
CA PRO A 127 -2.73 -5.74 -2.57
C PRO A 127 -3.50 -6.92 -3.15
N GLY A 128 -3.59 -8.02 -2.37
CA GLY A 128 -4.28 -9.24 -2.78
C GLY A 128 -3.54 -10.14 -3.78
N PHE A 129 -2.29 -9.82 -4.18
CA PHE A 129 -1.50 -10.73 -5.01
C PHE A 129 -0.95 -11.88 -4.17
N GLY A 130 -1.58 -13.05 -4.27
CA GLY A 130 -1.16 -14.28 -3.61
C GLY A 130 -0.10 -15.04 -4.40
N TYR A 131 0.98 -15.43 -3.72
CA TYR A 131 1.96 -16.39 -4.23
C TYR A 131 1.51 -17.78 -3.82
N LEU A 132 1.09 -18.59 -4.80
CA LEU A 132 0.52 -19.92 -4.61
C LEU A 132 1.59 -20.98 -4.84
N VAL A 133 1.65 -21.97 -3.97
CA VAL A 133 2.55 -23.14 -4.07
C VAL A 133 1.76 -24.44 -3.98
N SER A 134 2.29 -25.49 -4.57
CA SER A 134 1.73 -26.84 -4.47
C SER A 134 2.82 -27.89 -4.43
N GLU A 135 2.68 -28.90 -3.58
CA GLU A 135 3.57 -30.06 -3.57
C GLU A 135 3.41 -30.93 -4.83
N GLU A 136 2.26 -30.81 -5.49
CA GLU A 136 1.95 -31.51 -6.74
C GLU A 136 2.50 -30.80 -7.98
N TRP A 137 3.14 -29.61 -7.80
CA TRP A 137 3.71 -28.79 -8.87
C TRP A 137 5.25 -28.85 -8.86
N PRO A 138 5.87 -29.76 -9.63
CA PRO A 138 7.31 -29.98 -9.58
C PRO A 138 8.11 -29.04 -10.48
N PHE A 139 7.47 -28.08 -11.15
CA PHE A 139 8.12 -27.26 -12.18
C PHE A 139 8.68 -25.97 -11.60
N ASP A 140 9.84 -25.56 -12.14
CA ASP A 140 10.46 -24.25 -11.93
C ASP A 140 10.36 -23.45 -13.23
N VAL A 141 9.43 -22.51 -13.28
CA VAL A 141 9.07 -21.78 -14.50
C VAL A 141 9.92 -20.51 -14.61
N PRO A 142 10.77 -20.36 -15.65
CA PRO A 142 11.60 -19.17 -15.77
C PRO A 142 10.74 -17.92 -16.02
N ARG A 143 11.12 -16.82 -15.38
CA ARG A 143 10.54 -15.52 -15.70
C ARG A 143 10.89 -15.08 -17.11
N ARG A 144 10.09 -14.23 -17.70
CA ARG A 144 10.40 -13.61 -18.99
C ARG A 144 11.68 -12.78 -18.88
N ALA A 145 12.54 -12.87 -19.87
CA ALA A 145 13.77 -12.07 -19.95
C ALA A 145 13.49 -10.55 -19.97
N THR A 146 12.38 -10.15 -20.60
CA THR A 146 11.90 -8.76 -20.60
C THR A 146 10.52 -8.72 -19.95
N PRO A 147 10.38 -8.09 -18.77
CA PRO A 147 9.09 -7.92 -18.12
C PRO A 147 8.13 -7.08 -18.99
N ARG A 148 6.85 -7.39 -18.95
CA ARG A 148 5.81 -6.56 -19.55
C ARG A 148 5.66 -5.28 -18.75
N THR A 149 5.47 -4.17 -19.45
CA THR A 149 5.10 -2.89 -18.82
C THR A 149 3.67 -2.90 -18.29
N ARG A 150 2.83 -3.82 -18.81
CA ARG A 150 1.40 -3.90 -18.49
C ARG A 150 0.92 -5.35 -18.54
N VAL A 151 0.53 -5.89 -17.39
CA VAL A 151 -0.17 -7.16 -17.22
C VAL A 151 -1.59 -6.83 -16.78
N PRO A 152 -2.64 -7.32 -17.47
CA PRO A 152 -4.04 -7.02 -17.12
C PRO A 152 -4.43 -7.55 -15.74
N ALA A 153 -5.42 -6.89 -15.10
CA ALA A 153 -6.10 -7.45 -13.94
C ALA A 153 -6.75 -8.79 -14.30
N GLY A 154 -6.75 -9.73 -13.35
CA GLY A 154 -7.25 -11.09 -13.55
C GLY A 154 -6.28 -12.03 -14.28
N ALA A 155 -5.16 -11.55 -14.84
CA ALA A 155 -4.18 -12.45 -15.45
C ALA A 155 -3.65 -13.47 -14.43
N VAL A 156 -3.60 -14.74 -14.80
CA VAL A 156 -3.01 -15.84 -14.01
C VAL A 156 -1.68 -16.21 -14.65
N GLY A 157 -0.63 -16.29 -13.83
CA GLY A 157 0.71 -16.55 -14.31
C GLY A 157 1.52 -17.49 -13.44
N LEU A 158 2.64 -17.98 -14.01
CA LEU A 158 3.61 -18.86 -13.40
C LEU A 158 4.99 -18.21 -13.38
N ALA A 159 5.73 -18.36 -12.27
CA ALA A 159 7.15 -18.01 -12.18
C ALA A 159 7.81 -18.76 -11.02
N GLY A 160 8.99 -19.36 -11.25
CA GLY A 160 9.61 -20.27 -10.29
C GLY A 160 8.66 -21.42 -10.00
N ALA A 161 8.54 -21.77 -8.74
CA ALA A 161 7.58 -22.76 -8.24
C ALA A 161 6.19 -22.17 -7.93
N PHE A 162 5.93 -20.90 -8.29
CA PHE A 162 4.71 -20.19 -7.91
C PHE A 162 3.71 -20.09 -9.06
N SER A 163 2.42 -20.19 -8.70
CA SER A 163 1.29 -19.65 -9.45
C SER A 163 0.78 -18.39 -8.76
N GLY A 164 0.07 -17.51 -9.49
CA GLY A 164 -0.51 -16.30 -8.92
C GLY A 164 -1.44 -15.60 -9.89
N ALA A 165 -2.36 -14.82 -9.33
CA ALA A 165 -3.31 -14.03 -10.10
C ALA A 165 -3.15 -12.54 -9.80
N TYR A 166 -3.14 -11.70 -10.84
CA TYR A 166 -2.94 -10.26 -10.74
C TYR A 166 -4.23 -9.55 -10.34
N PRO A 167 -4.32 -8.95 -9.14
CA PRO A 167 -5.56 -8.30 -8.68
C PRO A 167 -5.88 -7.01 -9.43
N ARG A 168 -4.89 -6.40 -10.05
CA ARG A 168 -5.00 -5.18 -10.84
C ARG A 168 -3.95 -5.14 -11.93
N GLU A 169 -4.10 -4.17 -12.84
CA GLU A 169 -3.09 -3.93 -13.86
C GLU A 169 -1.76 -3.46 -13.25
N THR A 170 -0.65 -4.14 -13.59
CA THR A 170 0.71 -3.85 -13.10
C THR A 170 1.76 -4.27 -14.12
N PRO A 171 2.99 -3.75 -14.09
CA PRO A 171 4.11 -4.39 -14.76
C PRO A 171 4.37 -5.79 -14.19
N GLY A 172 4.88 -6.73 -15.00
CA GLY A 172 5.21 -8.08 -14.52
C GLY A 172 5.97 -8.93 -15.52
N GLY A 173 6.77 -9.87 -15.00
CA GLY A 173 7.59 -10.78 -15.81
C GLY A 173 7.20 -12.25 -15.69
N TRP A 174 5.99 -12.56 -15.21
CA TRP A 174 5.51 -13.94 -15.12
C TRP A 174 4.98 -14.43 -16.45
N GLN A 175 5.02 -15.74 -16.67
CA GLN A 175 4.43 -16.40 -17.83
C GLN A 175 2.92 -16.47 -17.66
N LEU A 176 2.16 -15.78 -18.50
CA LEU A 176 0.70 -15.70 -18.39
C LEU A 176 0.06 -16.92 -19.06
N ILE A 177 -0.66 -17.73 -18.26
CA ILE A 177 -1.29 -18.97 -18.71
C ILE A 177 -2.82 -18.89 -18.83
N GLY A 178 -3.45 -17.86 -18.23
CA GLY A 178 -4.90 -17.72 -18.26
C GLY A 178 -5.38 -16.44 -17.61
N THR A 179 -6.72 -16.33 -17.48
CA THR A 179 -7.40 -15.21 -16.83
C THR A 179 -8.47 -15.69 -15.85
N THR A 180 -8.70 -14.92 -14.78
CA THR A 180 -9.77 -15.13 -13.79
C THR A 180 -10.65 -13.89 -13.69
N PRO A 181 -11.99 -14.03 -13.64
CA PRO A 181 -12.90 -12.92 -13.38
C PRO A 181 -13.08 -12.62 -11.88
N ALA A 182 -12.46 -13.41 -10.98
CA ALA A 182 -12.66 -13.27 -9.55
C ALA A 182 -12.11 -11.93 -9.03
N PRO A 183 -12.83 -11.23 -8.13
CA PRO A 183 -12.34 -10.06 -7.45
C PRO A 183 -11.30 -10.50 -6.40
N LEU A 184 -10.02 -10.39 -6.71
CA LEU A 184 -8.92 -10.87 -5.86
C LEU A 184 -8.68 -9.99 -4.64
N PHE A 185 -9.07 -8.71 -4.73
CA PHE A 185 -8.93 -7.74 -3.66
C PHE A 185 -10.08 -6.71 -3.68
N ASP A 186 -10.73 -6.55 -2.53
CA ASP A 186 -11.78 -5.54 -2.31
C ASP A 186 -11.57 -4.90 -0.92
N PRO A 187 -11.13 -3.64 -0.84
CA PRO A 187 -10.88 -2.96 0.43
C PRO A 187 -12.14 -2.70 1.27
N ASP A 188 -13.33 -2.80 0.66
CA ASP A 188 -14.63 -2.56 1.31
C ASP A 188 -15.27 -3.88 1.80
N ALA A 189 -14.67 -5.05 1.46
CA ALA A 189 -15.14 -6.34 1.92
C ALA A 189 -14.68 -6.65 3.37
N GLY A 190 -15.43 -7.51 4.07
CA GLY A 190 -15.06 -7.96 5.42
C GLY A 190 -13.74 -8.73 5.48
N THR A 191 -13.33 -9.38 4.37
CA THR A 191 -12.00 -9.93 4.11
C THR A 191 -11.53 -9.33 2.80
N SER A 192 -10.54 -8.44 2.85
CA SER A 192 -10.14 -7.63 1.71
C SER A 192 -9.40 -8.42 0.64
N ALA A 193 -8.55 -9.38 1.02
CA ALA A 193 -7.82 -10.25 0.10
C ALA A 193 -8.51 -11.62 0.00
N LEU A 194 -8.91 -12.01 -1.22
CA LEU A 194 -9.46 -13.33 -1.49
C LEU A 194 -8.42 -14.44 -1.23
N LEU A 195 -7.15 -14.18 -1.59
CA LEU A 195 -6.03 -15.09 -1.47
C LEU A 195 -5.19 -14.73 -0.22
N ALA A 196 -5.75 -14.97 0.97
CA ALA A 196 -5.03 -14.74 2.23
C ALA A 196 -3.99 -15.86 2.50
N PRO A 197 -2.85 -15.56 3.15
CA PRO A 197 -1.83 -16.55 3.49
C PRO A 197 -2.41 -17.78 4.23
N GLY A 198 -2.06 -18.98 3.77
CA GLY A 198 -2.57 -20.24 4.29
C GLY A 198 -3.91 -20.71 3.69
N ALA A 199 -4.59 -19.91 2.87
CA ALA A 199 -5.78 -20.35 2.16
C ALA A 199 -5.45 -21.44 1.11
N ARG A 200 -6.31 -22.46 1.00
CA ARG A 200 -6.22 -23.47 -0.05
C ARG A 200 -6.95 -22.97 -1.29
N VAL A 201 -6.38 -23.19 -2.47
CA VAL A 201 -6.92 -22.70 -3.74
C VAL A 201 -6.99 -23.82 -4.74
N ARG A 202 -8.12 -23.93 -5.45
CA ARG A 202 -8.30 -24.82 -6.60
C ARG A 202 -8.70 -23.98 -7.80
N PHE A 203 -7.95 -24.11 -8.89
CA PHE A 203 -8.34 -23.50 -10.16
C PHE A 203 -9.42 -24.37 -10.84
N VAL A 204 -10.54 -23.73 -11.16
CA VAL A 204 -11.68 -24.38 -11.82
C VAL A 204 -11.74 -23.92 -13.27
N PRO A 205 -11.36 -24.78 -14.24
CA PRO A 205 -11.40 -24.42 -15.66
C PRO A 205 -12.80 -24.02 -16.10
N GLN A 206 -12.89 -22.87 -16.77
CA GLN A 206 -14.12 -22.42 -17.44
C GLN A 206 -13.94 -22.54 -18.96
N VAL A 207 -14.95 -23.01 -19.63
CA VAL A 207 -15.01 -22.93 -21.09
C VAL A 207 -15.31 -21.47 -21.43
N PRO A 208 -14.55 -20.82 -22.34
CA PRO A 208 -14.90 -19.49 -22.79
C PRO A 208 -16.35 -19.51 -23.27
N ASP A 209 -17.20 -18.64 -22.71
CA ASP A 209 -18.53 -18.43 -23.29
C ASP A 209 -18.31 -18.04 -24.75
N ALA A 210 -18.89 -18.80 -25.67
CA ALA A 210 -18.86 -18.50 -27.08
C ALA A 210 -19.40 -17.07 -27.23
N VAL A 211 -18.51 -16.16 -27.61
CA VAL A 211 -18.82 -14.73 -27.76
C VAL A 211 -20.08 -14.62 -28.61
N SER A 212 -21.21 -14.28 -27.97
CA SER A 212 -22.42 -13.88 -28.67
C SER A 212 -22.04 -12.64 -29.47
N GLY A 213 -21.98 -12.82 -30.80
CA GLY A 213 -21.35 -11.90 -31.71
C GLY A 213 -21.86 -10.46 -31.58
N ALA A 214 -20.96 -9.59 -31.12
CA ALA A 214 -21.10 -8.17 -31.36
C ALA A 214 -20.79 -7.91 -32.84
N ALA A 215 -21.80 -7.59 -33.61
CA ALA A 215 -21.67 -7.14 -34.98
C ALA A 215 -20.72 -5.93 -35.07
N PRO A 216 -19.95 -5.79 -36.16
CA PRO A 216 -19.03 -4.68 -36.32
C PRO A 216 -19.81 -3.36 -36.46
N VAL A 217 -19.54 -2.41 -35.57
CA VAL A 217 -20.04 -1.03 -35.72
C VAL A 217 -19.21 -0.37 -36.82
N THR A 218 -19.78 -0.32 -38.02
CA THR A 218 -19.31 0.56 -39.08
C THR A 218 -19.70 1.99 -38.73
N GLY A 219 -18.72 2.88 -38.69
CA GLY A 219 -18.93 4.30 -38.45
C GLY A 219 -19.67 4.98 -39.60
N ALA A 220 -20.58 5.90 -39.26
CA ALA A 220 -21.00 7.02 -40.10
C ALA A 220 -21.36 8.21 -39.21
N ALA A 221 -20.89 9.36 -39.62
CA ALA A 221 -21.03 10.67 -39.01
C ALA A 221 -22.43 11.28 -39.22
N PRO A 222 -22.74 12.46 -38.62
CA PRO A 222 -24.08 12.85 -38.20
C PRO A 222 -24.87 13.62 -39.28
N ALA A 223 -26.21 13.53 -39.22
CA ALA A 223 -27.08 14.48 -39.86
C ALA A 223 -28.36 14.74 -39.05
N ASP A 224 -28.65 16.00 -38.98
CA ASP A 224 -29.77 16.76 -38.39
C ASP A 224 -31.19 16.30 -38.75
N ARG A 225 -32.11 16.60 -37.87
CA ARG A 225 -33.48 17.17 -38.01
C ARG A 225 -34.67 16.43 -37.36
N ALA A 226 -35.19 17.15 -36.38
CA ALA A 226 -36.60 17.54 -36.17
C ALA A 226 -37.78 16.55 -36.36
N GLY A 227 -38.55 16.43 -35.29
CA GLY A 227 -40.01 16.62 -35.33
C GLY A 227 -40.92 15.40 -35.28
N THR A 228 -41.71 15.38 -34.25
CA THR A 228 -43.17 15.19 -34.18
C THR A 228 -43.66 14.07 -33.24
N ALA A 229 -44.66 14.50 -32.49
CA ALA A 229 -45.42 13.78 -31.47
C ALA A 229 -46.30 12.65 -32.05
N GLY A 230 -46.59 11.64 -31.24
CA GLY A 230 -47.59 10.61 -31.54
C GLY A 230 -47.98 9.75 -30.35
N ALA A 231 -49.22 9.78 -30.03
CA ALA A 231 -50.11 9.29 -29.01
C ALA A 231 -49.96 7.85 -28.45
N PRO A 232 -50.65 7.52 -27.33
CA PRO A 232 -50.46 6.32 -26.51
C PRO A 232 -51.29 5.09 -26.99
N PRO A 233 -50.94 3.86 -26.59
CA PRO A 233 -51.73 2.67 -26.89
C PRO A 233 -52.80 2.35 -25.83
N PRO A 234 -53.82 1.56 -26.19
CA PRO A 234 -54.99 1.27 -25.34
C PRO A 234 -54.80 0.07 -24.41
N PRO A 235 -55.68 -0.12 -23.41
CA PRO A 235 -55.62 -1.11 -22.38
C PRO A 235 -56.33 -2.42 -22.73
N GLY A 236 -55.90 -3.52 -22.09
CA GLY A 236 -56.76 -4.69 -21.96
C GLY A 236 -56.08 -6.02 -22.09
N SER A 237 -55.98 -6.73 -20.97
CA SER A 237 -56.52 -8.07 -20.71
C SER A 237 -55.81 -8.75 -19.54
N THR A 238 -56.64 -9.11 -18.58
CA THR A 238 -56.31 -9.95 -17.41
C THR A 238 -56.18 -11.43 -17.81
N PRO A 239 -55.32 -12.17 -17.12
CA PRO A 239 -55.58 -13.61 -16.88
C PRO A 239 -55.62 -14.01 -15.39
N SER A 240 -56.53 -14.83 -15.18
CA SER A 240 -56.95 -15.79 -14.20
C SER A 240 -55.94 -16.26 -13.14
N ALA A 241 -56.44 -16.33 -11.91
CA ALA A 241 -55.80 -16.83 -10.68
C ALA A 241 -55.63 -18.35 -10.67
N SER A 242 -54.46 -18.82 -10.22
CA SER A 242 -54.33 -20.13 -9.61
C SER A 242 -53.73 -19.99 -8.18
N ARG A 243 -54.46 -20.59 -7.24
CA ARG A 243 -54.18 -20.54 -5.80
C ARG A 243 -53.01 -21.47 -5.44
N GLY A 244 -51.94 -20.90 -4.92
CA GLY A 244 -50.89 -21.62 -4.19
C GLY A 244 -50.82 -21.09 -2.75
N ARG A 245 -50.80 -21.99 -1.81
CA ARG A 245 -50.91 -21.83 -0.35
C ARG A 245 -49.84 -20.91 0.21
N ALA A 246 -50.24 -19.95 0.99
CA ALA A 246 -49.37 -19.00 1.70
C ALA A 246 -48.73 -19.65 2.91
N ASP A 247 -47.41 -19.54 2.99
CA ASP A 247 -46.66 -19.64 4.25
C ASP A 247 -46.42 -18.20 4.75
N SER A 248 -47.01 -17.87 5.89
CA SER A 248 -47.08 -16.53 6.41
C SER A 248 -45.95 -16.28 7.41
N THR A 249 -44.84 -15.74 6.95
CA THR A 249 -43.89 -15.04 7.82
C THR A 249 -44.11 -13.52 7.61
N PRO A 250 -44.35 -12.72 8.68
CA PRO A 250 -44.57 -11.28 8.50
C PRO A 250 -43.31 -10.58 8.01
N PRO A 251 -43.41 -9.63 7.08
CA PRO A 251 -42.25 -8.86 6.61
C PRO A 251 -41.73 -7.96 7.75
N VAL A 252 -40.43 -8.10 8.02
CA VAL A 252 -39.66 -7.17 8.86
C VAL A 252 -39.78 -5.77 8.22
N PRO A 253 -40.15 -4.73 8.98
CA PRO A 253 -40.21 -3.38 8.44
C PRO A 253 -38.86 -2.95 7.90
N ARG A 254 -38.79 -2.68 6.60
CA ARG A 254 -37.62 -2.01 6.01
C ARG A 254 -37.55 -0.61 6.59
N VAL A 255 -36.55 -0.36 7.41
CA VAL A 255 -36.15 0.99 7.77
C VAL A 255 -35.86 1.72 6.46
N PRO A 256 -36.49 2.86 6.18
CA PRO A 256 -36.18 3.62 4.96
C PRO A 256 -34.69 3.96 5.00
N ALA A 257 -33.99 3.62 3.90
CA ALA A 257 -32.61 4.05 3.72
C ALA A 257 -32.57 5.57 3.87
N THR A 258 -31.81 6.06 4.83
CA THR A 258 -31.53 7.48 4.98
C THR A 258 -31.04 8.00 3.63
N PRO A 259 -31.58 9.09 3.08
CA PRO A 259 -31.08 9.62 1.84
C PRO A 259 -29.58 9.89 2.00
N ASN A 260 -28.75 9.34 1.10
CA ASN A 260 -27.33 9.67 0.99
C ASN A 260 -27.24 11.16 0.65
N LEU A 261 -27.24 12.02 1.67
CA LEU A 261 -26.90 13.41 1.54
C LEU A 261 -25.42 13.44 1.18
N THR A 262 -25.11 13.79 -0.06
CA THR A 262 -23.73 14.06 -0.48
C THR A 262 -23.18 15.12 0.49
N PRO A 263 -22.06 14.85 1.22
CA PRO A 263 -21.54 15.82 2.17
C PRO A 263 -21.29 17.15 1.47
N THR A 264 -21.75 18.25 2.08
CA THR A 264 -21.53 19.59 1.52
C THR A 264 -20.03 19.87 1.52
N PRO A 265 -19.44 20.21 0.36
CA PRO A 265 -18.03 20.53 0.29
C PRO A 265 -17.67 21.70 1.24
N ALA A 266 -16.63 21.55 2.02
CA ALA A 266 -16.10 22.61 2.88
C ALA A 266 -15.05 23.46 2.14
N LEU A 267 -14.34 22.85 1.18
CA LEU A 267 -13.35 23.53 0.34
C LEU A 267 -13.26 22.90 -1.04
N THR A 268 -12.77 23.66 -2.02
CA THR A 268 -12.48 23.19 -3.37
C THR A 268 -11.04 23.54 -3.76
N ILE A 269 -10.32 22.57 -4.30
CA ILE A 269 -8.97 22.74 -4.82
C ILE A 269 -9.02 23.55 -6.11
N ARG A 270 -8.23 24.60 -6.22
CA ARG A 270 -8.02 25.40 -7.44
C ARG A 270 -6.79 24.92 -8.19
N GLU A 271 -5.70 24.75 -7.48
CA GLU A 271 -4.43 24.26 -8.01
C GLU A 271 -3.83 23.26 -7.00
N PRO A 272 -3.56 22.01 -7.40
CA PRO A 272 -3.00 21.01 -6.48
C PRO A 272 -1.48 21.18 -6.29
N GLY A 273 -0.82 22.05 -7.02
CA GLY A 273 0.64 22.10 -7.12
C GLY A 273 1.20 20.91 -7.89
N LEU A 274 2.41 20.48 -7.54
CA LEU A 274 3.04 19.33 -8.18
C LEU A 274 2.28 18.02 -7.85
N LEU A 275 1.91 17.82 -6.60
CA LEU A 275 1.12 16.70 -6.11
C LEU A 275 0.51 17.08 -4.75
N ALA A 276 -0.80 16.95 -4.64
CA ALA A 276 -1.51 17.05 -3.36
C ALA A 276 -2.34 15.78 -3.14
N THR A 277 -2.26 15.21 -1.94
CA THR A 277 -2.96 13.98 -1.57
C THR A 277 -3.60 14.12 -0.20
N VAL A 278 -4.71 13.44 0.03
CA VAL A 278 -5.26 13.30 1.38
C VAL A 278 -4.42 12.27 2.13
N GLN A 279 -3.97 12.61 3.33
CA GLN A 279 -3.18 11.73 4.17
C GLN A 279 -3.63 11.80 5.64
N ASP A 280 -3.66 10.63 6.28
CA ASP A 280 -3.76 10.47 7.73
C ASP A 280 -2.51 9.74 8.27
N GLN A 281 -2.61 8.94 9.34
CA GLN A 281 -1.47 8.16 9.85
C GLN A 281 -1.28 6.81 9.13
N GLY A 282 -2.08 6.54 8.08
CA GLY A 282 -2.00 5.32 7.27
C GLY A 282 -2.83 4.15 7.81
N ARG A 283 -2.65 2.98 7.21
CA ARG A 283 -3.39 1.74 7.45
C ARG A 283 -2.47 0.60 7.93
N PRO A 284 -1.96 0.66 9.18
CA PRO A 284 -1.16 -0.42 9.74
C PRO A 284 -1.99 -1.69 9.94
N GLY A 285 -1.33 -2.86 9.92
CA GLY A 285 -1.98 -4.14 10.19
C GLY A 285 -2.43 -4.91 8.96
N HIS A 286 -2.24 -4.37 7.76
CA HIS A 286 -2.69 -4.95 6.49
C HIS A 286 -1.53 -5.41 5.57
N ALA A 287 -0.30 -5.40 6.09
CA ALA A 287 0.86 -5.79 5.28
C ALA A 287 0.83 -7.26 4.85
N ALA A 288 0.22 -8.17 5.65
CA ALA A 288 -0.01 -9.57 5.27
C ALA A 288 -0.96 -9.75 4.09
N GLU A 289 -1.70 -8.72 3.70
CA GLU A 289 -2.61 -8.69 2.55
C GLU A 289 -1.96 -8.03 1.32
N GLY A 290 -0.66 -7.72 1.40
CA GLY A 290 0.07 -7.02 0.35
C GLY A 290 -0.13 -5.50 0.36
N VAL A 291 -0.71 -4.93 1.41
CA VAL A 291 -1.10 -3.51 1.51
C VAL A 291 -0.04 -2.71 2.24
N ALA A 292 0.48 -1.66 1.60
CA ALA A 292 1.38 -0.70 2.22
C ALA A 292 0.68 0.12 3.31
N VAL A 293 1.43 0.53 4.34
CA VAL A 293 0.88 1.36 5.41
C VAL A 293 0.40 2.72 4.90
N SER A 294 1.09 3.29 3.91
CA SER A 294 0.82 4.63 3.39
C SER A 294 0.82 5.71 4.50
N GLY A 295 -0.02 6.75 4.41
CA GLY A 295 -0.06 7.84 5.38
C GLY A 295 0.93 8.95 5.10
N ALA A 296 0.92 9.98 5.95
CA ALA A 296 1.84 11.10 5.85
C ALA A 296 3.30 10.64 5.86
N LEU A 297 4.14 11.20 4.97
CA LEU A 297 5.57 10.93 4.97
C LEU A 297 6.25 11.57 6.19
N ASP A 298 5.94 12.84 6.50
CA ASP A 298 6.32 13.52 7.75
C ASP A 298 5.11 13.45 8.71
N ARG A 299 5.03 12.37 9.47
CA ARG A 299 3.93 12.09 10.39
C ARG A 299 3.90 13.07 11.55
N ALA A 300 5.08 13.55 11.97
CA ALA A 300 5.20 14.52 13.05
C ALA A 300 4.61 15.86 12.63
N ALA A 301 4.86 16.31 11.40
CA ALA A 301 4.28 17.54 10.88
C ALA A 301 2.75 17.47 10.79
N LEU A 302 2.18 16.37 10.22
CA LEU A 302 0.72 16.22 10.15
C LEU A 302 0.07 16.16 11.55
N ARG A 303 0.66 15.42 12.50
CA ARG A 303 0.17 15.38 13.89
C ARG A 303 0.17 16.76 14.53
N THR A 304 1.24 17.53 14.29
CA THR A 304 1.35 18.91 14.81
C THR A 304 0.28 19.80 14.20
N ALA A 305 0.08 19.77 12.88
CA ALA A 305 -0.98 20.54 12.21
C ALA A 305 -2.37 20.22 12.80
N ASN A 306 -2.65 18.96 13.03
CA ASN A 306 -3.92 18.52 13.63
C ASN A 306 -4.09 19.01 15.07
N ARG A 307 -3.04 18.93 15.91
CA ARG A 307 -3.10 19.47 17.29
C ARG A 307 -3.38 20.96 17.32
N LEU A 308 -2.74 21.74 16.45
CA LEU A 308 -2.90 23.19 16.37
C LEU A 308 -4.35 23.63 16.09
N VAL A 309 -5.09 22.84 15.31
CA VAL A 309 -6.51 23.11 15.04
C VAL A 309 -7.48 22.36 15.96
N GLY A 310 -6.98 21.66 16.99
CA GLY A 310 -7.77 20.92 17.98
C GLY A 310 -8.32 19.58 17.47
N ASN A 311 -7.79 19.03 16.38
CA ASN A 311 -8.13 17.69 15.89
C ASN A 311 -7.42 16.60 16.69
N ASP A 312 -7.91 15.36 16.56
CA ASP A 312 -7.11 14.19 16.90
C ASP A 312 -5.92 14.08 15.93
N GLU A 313 -4.77 13.60 16.43
CA GLU A 313 -3.51 13.51 15.66
C GLU A 313 -3.63 12.66 14.38
N GLY A 314 -4.56 11.71 14.36
CA GLY A 314 -4.84 10.83 13.24
C GLY A 314 -5.82 11.40 12.21
N ALA A 315 -6.35 12.61 12.40
CA ALA A 315 -7.28 13.20 11.44
C ALA A 315 -6.63 13.40 10.07
N ALA A 316 -7.42 13.17 9.00
CA ALA A 316 -6.92 13.37 7.64
C ALA A 316 -6.73 14.85 7.31
N GLY A 317 -5.62 15.16 6.64
CA GLY A 317 -5.27 16.46 6.09
C GLY A 317 -4.77 16.35 4.65
N VAL A 318 -4.27 17.46 4.09
CA VAL A 318 -3.65 17.47 2.76
C VAL A 318 -2.13 17.48 2.90
N GLU A 319 -1.46 16.49 2.31
CA GLU A 319 -0.02 16.50 2.07
C GLU A 319 0.25 17.20 0.73
N ILE A 320 1.05 18.27 0.77
CA ILE A 320 1.40 19.11 -0.38
C ILE A 320 2.86 18.88 -0.72
N THR A 321 3.14 18.43 -1.94
CA THR A 321 4.51 18.19 -2.42
C THR A 321 5.06 19.46 -3.08
N LEU A 322 6.19 19.99 -2.56
CA LEU A 322 6.95 21.15 -3.05
C LEU A 322 6.18 22.49 -3.09
N GLY A 323 4.88 22.51 -2.74
CA GLY A 323 4.06 23.75 -2.74
C GLY A 323 3.27 23.96 -4.03
N GLY A 324 2.90 25.24 -4.30
CA GLY A 324 2.08 25.62 -5.46
C GLY A 324 0.59 25.25 -5.30
N PHE A 325 0.11 25.10 -4.07
CA PHE A 325 -1.26 24.68 -3.77
C PHE A 325 -2.18 25.87 -3.55
N ARG A 326 -3.39 25.81 -4.12
CA ARG A 326 -4.46 26.79 -3.91
C ARG A 326 -5.80 26.12 -3.71
N ALA A 327 -6.59 26.64 -2.77
CA ALA A 327 -7.93 26.17 -2.50
C ALA A 327 -8.84 27.29 -2.02
N VAL A 328 -10.16 27.15 -2.18
CA VAL A 328 -11.18 28.10 -1.72
C VAL A 328 -12.07 27.45 -0.70
N ALA A 329 -12.27 28.08 0.45
CA ALA A 329 -13.20 27.64 1.48
C ALA A 329 -14.65 28.00 1.11
N HIS A 330 -15.61 27.13 1.42
CA HIS A 330 -17.04 27.40 1.26
C HIS A 330 -17.75 27.80 2.57
N THR A 331 -17.06 27.61 3.67
CA THR A 331 -17.48 28.02 5.03
C THR A 331 -16.25 28.52 5.78
N ASP A 332 -16.44 29.20 6.90
CA ASP A 332 -15.33 29.59 7.77
C ASP A 332 -14.66 28.36 8.35
N LEU A 333 -13.34 28.25 8.17
CA LEU A 333 -12.54 27.10 8.58
C LEU A 333 -11.38 27.56 9.48
N TRP A 334 -11.03 26.75 10.48
CA TRP A 334 -9.75 26.86 11.18
C TRP A 334 -8.75 25.91 10.53
N VAL A 335 -7.56 26.41 10.21
CA VAL A 335 -6.52 25.67 9.51
C VAL A 335 -5.15 25.92 10.12
N ALA A 336 -4.25 24.95 9.93
CA ALA A 336 -2.83 25.09 10.21
C ALA A 336 -2.02 24.47 9.08
N VAL A 337 -0.90 25.08 8.72
CA VAL A 337 0.07 24.55 7.74
C VAL A 337 1.40 24.32 8.44
N THR A 338 1.95 23.10 8.29
CA THR A 338 3.22 22.67 8.90
C THR A 338 4.12 21.96 7.90
N GLY A 339 5.30 21.51 8.32
CA GLY A 339 6.25 20.74 7.50
C GLY A 339 7.19 21.66 6.72
N ALA A 340 7.21 21.55 5.40
CA ALA A 340 8.04 22.38 4.53
C ALA A 340 7.69 23.86 4.64
N TRP A 341 8.67 24.72 4.36
CA TRP A 341 8.55 26.16 4.54
C TRP A 341 8.53 26.93 3.23
N GLY A 342 7.59 27.85 3.12
CA GLY A 342 7.41 28.82 2.06
C GLY A 342 6.28 29.79 2.41
N PRO A 343 6.01 30.82 1.57
CA PRO A 343 4.96 31.78 1.83
C PRO A 343 3.58 31.13 1.84
N ILE A 344 2.78 31.48 2.86
CA ILE A 344 1.37 31.05 2.98
C ILE A 344 0.54 32.32 3.02
N ARG A 345 -0.51 32.41 2.19
CA ARG A 345 -1.40 33.59 2.14
C ARG A 345 -2.86 33.16 2.20
N CYS A 346 -3.67 33.94 2.91
CA CYS A 346 -5.11 33.80 2.90
C CYS A 346 -5.75 35.19 2.78
N ALA A 347 -6.67 35.37 1.86
CA ALA A 347 -7.34 36.65 1.59
C ALA A 347 -6.33 37.80 1.44
N GLY A 348 -5.17 37.55 0.80
CA GLY A 348 -4.10 38.55 0.59
C GLY A 348 -3.21 38.84 1.80
N ARG A 349 -3.45 38.21 2.96
CA ARG A 349 -2.63 38.33 4.17
C ARG A 349 -1.67 37.17 4.28
N GLU A 350 -0.44 37.42 4.68
CA GLU A 350 0.53 36.37 5.00
C GLU A 350 0.17 35.70 6.33
N LEU A 351 0.26 34.38 6.36
CA LEU A 351 0.00 33.54 7.53
C LEU A 351 1.32 32.92 8.01
N ALA A 352 1.51 32.83 9.32
CA ALA A 352 2.62 32.12 9.91
C ALA A 352 2.39 30.59 9.82
N PRO A 353 3.41 29.80 9.47
CA PRO A 353 3.33 28.34 9.59
C PRO A 353 3.35 27.94 11.07
N TYR A 354 2.84 26.74 11.37
CA TYR A 354 2.73 26.19 12.73
C TYR A 354 1.87 27.02 13.69
N GLU A 355 0.91 27.75 13.15
CA GLU A 355 -0.12 28.49 13.88
C GLU A 355 -1.50 28.15 13.33
N ALA A 356 -2.53 28.23 14.18
CA ALA A 356 -3.91 28.09 13.77
C ALA A 356 -4.46 29.43 13.25
N HIS A 357 -5.04 29.42 12.05
CA HIS A 357 -5.59 30.60 11.39
C HIS A 357 -7.04 30.40 10.97
N LEU A 358 -7.83 31.48 11.01
CA LEU A 358 -9.15 31.50 10.40
C LEU A 358 -9.02 31.67 8.88
N TRP A 359 -9.63 30.75 8.15
CA TRP A 359 -9.78 30.80 6.70
C TRP A 359 -11.24 31.12 6.37
N PRO A 360 -11.58 32.38 6.03
CA PRO A 360 -12.96 32.81 5.82
C PRO A 360 -13.61 32.16 4.61
N ALA A 361 -14.93 32.00 4.66
CA ALA A 361 -15.73 31.57 3.53
C ALA A 361 -15.52 32.46 2.30
N GLY A 362 -15.35 31.84 1.14
CA GLY A 362 -15.06 32.50 -0.15
C GLY A 362 -13.61 32.96 -0.34
N ALA A 363 -12.79 32.93 0.71
CA ALA A 363 -11.37 33.30 0.59
C ALA A 363 -10.54 32.18 -0.05
N GLU A 364 -9.50 32.58 -0.78
CA GLU A 364 -8.48 31.67 -1.29
C GLU A 364 -7.33 31.54 -0.30
N LEU A 365 -6.95 30.28 0.01
CA LEU A 365 -5.71 29.94 0.68
C LEU A 365 -4.68 29.56 -0.39
N GLN A 366 -3.49 30.17 -0.31
CA GLN A 366 -2.37 29.94 -1.20
C GLN A 366 -1.19 29.43 -0.38
N VAL A 367 -0.64 28.29 -0.75
CA VAL A 367 0.62 27.76 -0.25
C VAL A 367 1.59 27.80 -1.42
N ASP A 368 2.43 28.83 -1.46
CA ASP A 368 3.37 29.02 -2.55
C ASP A 368 4.43 27.90 -2.60
N TRP A 369 5.31 27.95 -3.60
CA TRP A 369 6.39 26.98 -3.72
C TRP A 369 7.30 27.06 -2.49
N PHE A 370 7.55 25.89 -1.89
CA PHE A 370 8.41 25.83 -0.71
C PHE A 370 9.83 26.22 -1.06
N THR A 371 10.44 27.01 -0.21
CA THR A 371 11.86 27.37 -0.30
C THR A 371 12.73 26.38 0.44
N ARG A 372 12.20 25.70 1.48
CA ARG A 372 12.88 24.64 2.24
C ARG A 372 11.95 23.46 2.54
N GLY A 373 12.51 22.25 2.51
CA GLY A 373 11.76 21.02 2.69
C GLY A 373 10.91 20.65 1.48
N ALA A 374 10.29 19.48 1.50
CA ALA A 374 9.56 18.91 0.37
C ALA A 374 8.07 18.73 0.63
N ARG A 375 7.65 18.52 1.89
CA ARG A 375 6.28 18.14 2.24
C ARG A 375 5.66 19.13 3.23
N GLY A 376 4.61 19.83 2.79
CA GLY A 376 3.75 20.64 3.66
C GLY A 376 2.46 19.90 3.98
N TYR A 377 1.87 20.20 5.13
CA TYR A 377 0.65 19.57 5.61
C TYR A 377 -0.38 20.64 5.98
N LEU A 378 -1.54 20.59 5.35
CA LEU A 378 -2.69 21.44 5.67
C LEU A 378 -3.68 20.59 6.49
N ALA A 379 -3.84 20.92 7.77
CA ALA A 379 -4.94 20.42 8.59
C ALA A 379 -6.10 21.42 8.61
N VAL A 380 -7.31 20.86 8.56
CA VAL A 380 -8.57 21.62 8.70
C VAL A 380 -9.29 21.13 9.94
N ARG A 381 -9.79 22.02 10.77
CA ARG A 381 -10.54 21.64 11.97
C ARG A 381 -11.76 20.79 11.63
N GLY A 382 -11.93 19.67 12.33
CA GLY A 382 -12.92 18.64 12.07
C GLY A 382 -12.42 17.52 11.16
N GLY A 383 -11.17 17.62 10.65
CA GLY A 383 -10.58 16.68 9.70
C GLY A 383 -11.24 16.72 8.32
N LEU A 384 -10.58 16.14 7.33
CA LEU A 384 -11.12 16.04 5.97
C LEU A 384 -11.82 14.69 5.78
N ASP A 385 -12.99 14.71 5.14
CA ASP A 385 -13.66 13.50 4.69
C ASP A 385 -13.22 13.15 3.27
N ALA A 386 -12.87 11.89 3.10
CA ALA A 386 -12.49 11.31 1.82
C ALA A 386 -12.76 9.80 1.87
N ARG A 387 -12.79 9.15 0.71
CA ARG A 387 -12.98 7.70 0.64
C ARG A 387 -11.96 6.99 1.52
N ALA A 388 -12.44 6.25 2.50
CA ALA A 388 -11.60 5.40 3.33
C ALA A 388 -11.37 4.05 2.63
N ALA A 389 -10.19 3.47 2.84
CA ALA A 389 -9.85 2.10 2.47
C ALA A 389 -9.12 1.46 3.65
N LEU A 390 -9.63 0.35 4.17
CA LEU A 390 -9.05 -0.36 5.32
C LEU A 390 -8.83 0.57 6.53
N GLY A 391 -9.82 1.39 6.84
CA GLY A 391 -9.81 2.31 7.99
C GLY A 391 -9.00 3.59 7.84
N SER A 392 -8.32 3.82 6.71
CA SER A 392 -7.51 5.02 6.44
C SER A 392 -8.02 5.79 5.24
N ARG A 393 -7.91 7.13 5.32
CA ARG A 393 -8.17 8.07 4.21
C ARG A 393 -6.91 8.42 3.41
N SER A 394 -5.81 7.71 3.65
CA SER A 394 -4.56 7.98 2.94
C SER A 394 -4.62 7.55 1.49
N THR A 395 -4.18 8.43 0.60
CA THR A 395 -3.88 8.12 -0.80
C THR A 395 -2.59 7.30 -0.89
N ASP A 396 -2.68 6.09 -1.39
CA ASP A 396 -1.53 5.26 -1.76
C ASP A 396 -1.32 5.36 -3.27
N ILE A 397 -0.22 5.98 -3.69
CA ILE A 397 0.05 6.23 -5.11
C ILE A 397 0.49 4.98 -5.87
N LEU A 398 1.04 3.97 -5.19
CA LEU A 398 1.46 2.72 -5.81
C LEU A 398 0.28 1.78 -6.03
N SER A 399 -0.53 1.58 -5.01
CA SER A 399 -1.66 0.63 -5.07
C SER A 399 -2.97 1.27 -5.55
N GLY A 400 -3.09 2.60 -5.52
CA GLY A 400 -4.32 3.31 -5.84
C GLY A 400 -5.41 3.19 -4.76
N LEU A 401 -5.05 2.73 -3.55
CA LEU A 401 -5.97 2.65 -2.42
C LEU A 401 -6.23 4.03 -1.81
N GLY A 402 -7.42 4.19 -1.27
CA GLY A 402 -7.89 5.47 -0.71
C GLY A 402 -8.39 6.44 -1.80
N PRO A 403 -8.42 7.75 -1.51
CA PRO A 403 -8.84 8.75 -2.49
C PRO A 403 -7.79 8.93 -3.58
N ALA A 404 -8.21 9.32 -4.77
CA ALA A 404 -7.29 9.71 -5.84
C ALA A 404 -6.48 10.97 -5.43
N PRO A 405 -5.29 11.18 -6.01
CA PRO A 405 -4.59 12.46 -5.89
C PRO A 405 -5.52 13.63 -6.24
N LEU A 406 -5.39 14.73 -5.49
CA LEU A 406 -6.23 15.90 -5.68
C LEU A 406 -5.92 16.59 -7.01
N ALA A 407 -6.96 17.04 -7.70
CA ALA A 407 -6.88 17.77 -8.95
C ALA A 407 -7.64 19.11 -8.83
N ALA A 408 -7.47 20.00 -9.78
CA ALA A 408 -8.29 21.20 -9.88
C ALA A 408 -9.78 20.81 -9.97
N GLY A 409 -10.62 21.44 -9.13
CA GLY A 409 -12.04 21.11 -8.99
C GLY A 409 -12.34 20.01 -7.95
N SER A 410 -11.36 19.32 -7.40
CA SER A 410 -11.60 18.37 -6.30
C SER A 410 -12.24 19.09 -5.12
N ALA A 411 -13.35 18.56 -4.63
CA ALA A 411 -14.10 19.10 -3.50
C ALA A 411 -13.92 18.18 -2.27
N LEU A 412 -13.62 18.77 -1.13
CA LEU A 412 -13.42 18.05 0.14
C LEU A 412 -14.45 18.53 1.17
N ALA A 413 -15.06 17.59 1.85
CA ALA A 413 -15.96 17.84 2.98
C ALA A 413 -15.21 17.70 4.31
N LEU A 414 -15.84 18.16 5.42
CA LEU A 414 -15.33 17.87 6.75
C LEU A 414 -15.82 16.48 7.20
N ALA A 415 -14.94 15.78 7.92
CA ALA A 415 -15.27 14.47 8.50
C ALA A 415 -16.24 14.58 9.70
N ALA A 416 -16.58 15.78 10.12
CA ALA A 416 -17.39 16.05 11.32
C ALA A 416 -16.84 15.35 12.58
N ALA A 417 -15.54 15.09 12.63
CA ALA A 417 -14.88 14.52 13.78
C ALA A 417 -14.96 15.49 14.96
N ALA A 418 -15.13 14.95 16.18
CA ALA A 418 -15.07 15.75 17.38
C ALA A 418 -13.73 16.47 17.47
N ALA A 419 -13.74 17.78 17.53
CA ALA A 419 -12.54 18.60 17.66
C ALA A 419 -12.54 19.33 19.00
N ARG A 420 -11.38 19.36 19.66
CA ARG A 420 -11.15 20.13 20.88
C ARG A 420 -11.18 21.63 20.54
N PRO A 421 -11.31 22.53 21.53
CA PRO A 421 -11.09 23.96 21.28
C PRO A 421 -9.74 24.18 20.62
N VAL A 422 -9.67 25.14 19.68
CA VAL A 422 -8.38 25.59 19.15
C VAL A 422 -7.57 26.17 20.31
N PRO A 423 -6.34 25.69 20.56
CA PRO A 423 -5.53 26.24 21.66
C PRO A 423 -5.27 27.74 21.47
N PRO A 424 -5.52 28.59 22.48
CA PRO A 424 -5.40 30.05 22.31
C PRO A 424 -3.97 30.55 22.25
N ASP A 425 -3.01 29.79 22.79
CA ASP A 425 -1.60 30.21 22.99
C ASP A 425 -0.64 29.10 22.58
N ASP A 426 -0.89 28.42 21.47
CA ASP A 426 -0.03 27.32 21.05
C ASP A 426 1.20 27.82 20.29
N LEU A 427 2.21 28.26 21.03
CA LEU A 427 3.53 28.52 20.51
C LEU A 427 4.25 27.18 20.31
N HIS A 428 4.07 26.57 19.15
CA HIS A 428 4.85 25.40 18.79
C HIS A 428 6.24 25.83 18.31
N PRO A 429 7.32 25.48 19.06
CA PRO A 429 8.68 25.79 18.61
C PRO A 429 8.97 24.99 17.33
N TRP A 430 9.26 25.68 16.25
CA TRP A 430 9.58 25.08 14.97
C TRP A 430 10.80 25.76 14.33
N SER A 431 11.41 25.07 13.39
CA SER A 431 12.44 25.63 12.52
C SER A 431 12.23 25.10 11.10
N PRO A 432 12.55 25.89 10.06
CA PRO A 432 12.49 25.43 8.69
C PRO A 432 13.32 24.16 8.52
N PRO A 433 12.83 23.15 7.76
CA PRO A 433 13.62 21.97 7.43
C PRO A 433 14.97 22.36 6.79
N ARG A 434 16.00 21.57 7.07
CA ARG A 434 17.26 21.66 6.33
C ARG A 434 17.06 20.99 4.97
N ASP A 435 17.58 21.62 3.92
CA ASP A 435 17.48 21.13 2.54
C ASP A 435 18.84 20.94 1.87
N ASP A 436 19.91 21.40 2.51
CA ASP A 436 21.30 21.21 2.09
C ASP A 436 21.88 19.89 2.54
N LEU A 437 21.76 19.61 3.84
CA LEU A 437 22.27 18.41 4.48
C LEU A 437 21.28 17.90 5.52
N ILE A 438 20.82 16.66 5.34
CA ILE A 438 20.00 15.94 6.31
C ILE A 438 20.82 14.78 6.89
N GLU A 439 20.96 14.73 8.22
CA GLU A 439 21.50 13.58 8.93
C GLU A 439 20.37 12.62 9.27
N VAL A 440 20.55 11.35 8.91
CA VAL A 440 19.55 10.29 9.07
C VAL A 440 20.17 9.14 9.87
N GLU A 441 19.49 8.73 10.94
CA GLU A 441 19.92 7.58 11.72
C GLU A 441 19.47 6.28 11.06
N LEU A 442 20.43 5.34 10.96
CA LEU A 442 20.20 3.99 10.47
C LEU A 442 20.39 2.96 11.59
N ALA A 443 19.43 2.08 11.73
CA ALA A 443 19.55 0.86 12.53
C ALA A 443 19.92 -0.33 11.61
N PRO A 444 20.46 -1.45 12.19
CA PRO A 444 20.89 -2.59 11.40
C PRO A 444 19.77 -3.18 10.55
N GLY A 445 20.09 -3.50 9.29
CA GLY A 445 19.24 -4.28 8.40
C GLY A 445 19.51 -5.78 8.50
N PRO A 446 18.58 -6.64 8.06
CA PRO A 446 18.71 -8.09 8.19
C PRO A 446 19.77 -8.70 7.27
N ARG A 447 20.21 -7.97 6.24
CA ARG A 447 21.14 -8.45 5.22
C ARG A 447 22.43 -7.61 5.16
N ALA A 448 22.82 -6.97 6.25
CA ALA A 448 24.10 -6.26 6.33
C ALA A 448 25.31 -7.20 6.07
N ASP A 449 25.20 -8.47 6.42
CA ASP A 449 26.18 -9.54 6.16
C ASP A 449 26.34 -9.91 4.67
N TRP A 450 25.50 -9.36 3.78
CA TRP A 450 25.61 -9.53 2.33
C TRP A 450 26.59 -8.55 1.69
N PHE A 451 27.10 -7.58 2.45
CA PHE A 451 27.94 -6.50 1.96
C PHE A 451 29.36 -6.60 2.48
N ALA A 452 30.32 -6.20 1.65
CA ALA A 452 31.72 -6.15 2.05
C ALA A 452 31.95 -5.07 3.13
N PRO A 453 32.89 -5.26 4.06
CA PRO A 453 33.19 -4.24 5.08
C PRO A 453 33.46 -2.84 4.54
N PRO A 454 34.15 -2.64 3.38
CA PRO A 454 34.28 -1.32 2.77
C PRO A 454 32.94 -0.69 2.35
N ALA A 455 31.96 -1.50 1.90
CA ALA A 455 30.65 -1.00 1.53
C ALA A 455 29.85 -0.55 2.78
N LEU A 456 29.97 -1.28 3.91
CA LEU A 456 29.39 -0.87 5.19
C LEU A 456 30.04 0.43 5.70
N ALA A 457 31.36 0.58 5.58
CA ALA A 457 32.03 1.82 5.94
C ALA A 457 31.58 2.99 5.04
N ALA A 458 31.55 2.78 3.72
CA ALA A 458 31.11 3.79 2.76
C ALA A 458 29.67 4.26 3.01
N LEU A 459 28.79 3.38 3.50
CA LEU A 459 27.41 3.76 3.84
C LEU A 459 27.36 4.95 4.82
N PHE A 460 28.27 4.98 5.82
CA PHE A 460 28.29 6.00 6.88
C PHE A 460 29.28 7.14 6.63
N GLU A 461 30.34 6.89 5.88
CA GLU A 461 31.39 7.88 5.60
C GLU A 461 31.06 8.77 4.42
N ALA A 462 30.32 8.25 3.43
CA ALA A 462 29.99 8.99 2.24
C ALA A 462 28.84 10.00 2.44
N ALA A 463 28.81 10.97 1.55
CA ALA A 463 27.66 11.82 1.31
C ALA A 463 26.81 11.20 0.19
N TRP A 464 25.51 11.11 0.40
CA TRP A 464 24.55 10.55 -0.55
C TRP A 464 23.66 11.64 -1.10
N THR A 465 23.42 11.67 -2.41
CA THR A 465 22.55 12.67 -3.03
C THR A 465 21.20 12.07 -3.38
N VAL A 466 20.11 12.72 -2.98
CA VAL A 466 18.75 12.36 -3.38
C VAL A 466 18.59 12.64 -4.87
N THR A 467 18.21 11.63 -5.64
CA THR A 467 18.02 11.76 -7.10
C THR A 467 16.64 12.36 -7.45
N GLY A 468 16.44 12.73 -8.72
CA GLY A 468 15.13 13.15 -9.24
C GLY A 468 14.06 12.04 -9.24
N GLN A 469 14.45 10.80 -8.93
CA GLN A 469 13.54 9.65 -8.83
C GLN A 469 13.19 9.36 -7.37
N ALA A 470 12.67 10.38 -6.68
CA ALA A 470 12.23 10.29 -5.29
C ALA A 470 10.73 10.62 -5.21
N ASP A 471 9.97 9.70 -4.65
CA ASP A 471 8.52 9.79 -4.47
C ASP A 471 8.07 9.16 -3.14
N ARG A 472 6.76 8.89 -3.02
CA ARG A 472 6.20 8.25 -1.83
C ARG A 472 6.51 6.74 -1.75
N VAL A 473 6.87 6.11 -2.88
CA VAL A 473 7.23 4.69 -2.97
C VAL A 473 8.67 4.46 -2.52
N GLY A 474 9.58 5.39 -2.86
CA GLY A 474 10.97 5.28 -2.45
C GLY A 474 11.86 6.43 -2.91
N ILE A 475 12.98 6.57 -2.23
CA ILE A 475 14.01 7.57 -2.47
C ILE A 475 15.25 6.87 -3.02
N ARG A 476 15.59 7.13 -4.28
CA ARG A 476 16.83 6.63 -4.88
C ARG A 476 17.98 7.57 -4.58
N LEU A 477 19.10 7.00 -4.18
CA LEU A 477 20.31 7.75 -3.82
C LEU A 477 21.40 7.56 -4.86
N ASP A 478 22.14 8.63 -5.11
CA ASP A 478 23.39 8.61 -5.85
C ASP A 478 24.57 8.76 -4.87
N GLY A 479 25.67 8.02 -5.13
CA GLY A 479 26.84 7.96 -4.28
C GLY A 479 27.71 6.75 -4.63
N PRO A 480 28.59 6.30 -3.72
CA PRO A 480 29.39 5.11 -3.93
C PRO A 480 28.56 3.88 -4.22
N LEU A 481 29.11 2.94 -4.99
CA LEU A 481 28.49 1.63 -5.15
C LEU A 481 28.72 0.81 -3.88
N LEU A 482 27.67 0.12 -3.42
CA LEU A 482 27.72 -0.77 -2.27
C LEU A 482 27.90 -2.22 -2.77
N ASP A 483 29.14 -2.68 -2.80
CA ASP A 483 29.49 -4.01 -3.30
C ASP A 483 28.97 -5.11 -2.39
N ARG A 484 28.33 -6.11 -3.03
CA ARG A 484 27.81 -7.30 -2.35
C ARG A 484 28.84 -8.44 -2.40
N VAL A 485 29.00 -9.15 -1.29
CA VAL A 485 29.78 -10.40 -1.20
C VAL A 485 28.95 -11.61 -1.63
N ARG A 486 27.61 -11.46 -1.63
CA ARG A 486 26.66 -12.45 -2.14
C ARG A 486 25.91 -11.88 -3.33
N THR A 487 25.92 -12.63 -4.44
CA THR A 487 25.29 -12.25 -5.71
C THR A 487 24.06 -13.10 -6.03
N ASP A 488 23.76 -14.10 -5.20
CA ASP A 488 22.61 -14.96 -5.35
C ASP A 488 21.30 -14.15 -5.33
N GLU A 489 20.27 -14.66 -5.98
CA GLU A 489 18.92 -14.10 -5.88
C GLU A 489 18.39 -14.30 -4.46
N LEU A 490 18.00 -13.20 -3.81
CA LEU A 490 17.39 -13.27 -2.49
C LEU A 490 15.91 -13.66 -2.65
N PRO A 491 15.46 -14.76 -2.02
CA PRO A 491 14.02 -15.04 -1.95
C PRO A 491 13.26 -13.86 -1.34
N SER A 492 12.03 -13.63 -1.80
CA SER A 492 11.22 -12.52 -1.29
C SER A 492 11.14 -12.51 0.24
N GLU A 493 11.37 -11.35 0.83
CA GLU A 493 11.31 -11.07 2.27
C GLU A 493 10.27 -10.00 2.57
N GLY A 494 9.76 -9.97 3.80
CA GLY A 494 8.91 -8.87 4.27
C GLY A 494 9.68 -7.56 4.28
N MET A 495 9.04 -6.47 3.83
CA MET A 495 9.58 -5.11 3.77
C MET A 495 8.80 -4.16 4.65
N ALA A 496 9.46 -3.09 5.07
CA ALA A 496 8.84 -2.01 5.84
C ALA A 496 9.34 -0.65 5.36
N PRO A 497 8.56 0.43 5.55
CA PRO A 497 9.02 1.78 5.26
C PRO A 497 10.31 2.13 6.01
N GLY A 498 11.24 2.76 5.33
CA GLY A 498 12.59 3.03 5.84
C GLY A 498 13.63 1.96 5.51
N ALA A 499 13.24 0.79 4.98
CA ALA A 499 14.19 -0.22 4.54
C ALA A 499 15.10 0.35 3.44
N LEU A 500 16.40 0.32 3.65
CA LEU A 500 17.42 0.72 2.69
C LEU A 500 17.89 -0.52 1.96
N GLN A 501 17.32 -0.77 0.80
CA GLN A 501 17.64 -1.92 -0.04
C GLN A 501 18.67 -1.56 -1.12
N VAL A 502 19.50 -2.53 -1.50
CA VAL A 502 20.52 -2.35 -2.52
C VAL A 502 20.26 -3.29 -3.69
N PRO A 503 19.72 -2.79 -4.82
CA PRO A 503 19.56 -3.55 -6.05
C PRO A 503 20.91 -4.00 -6.63
N PRO A 504 20.93 -4.89 -7.66
CA PRO A 504 22.17 -5.37 -8.29
C PRO A 504 23.10 -4.26 -8.83
N ALA A 505 22.54 -3.09 -9.15
CA ALA A 505 23.31 -1.92 -9.60
C ALA A 505 24.15 -1.26 -8.48
N GLY A 506 24.07 -1.72 -7.23
CA GLY A 506 24.84 -1.22 -6.10
C GLY A 506 24.41 0.14 -5.54
N ARG A 507 23.37 0.77 -6.08
CA ARG A 507 22.85 2.07 -5.61
C ARG A 507 21.68 1.87 -4.64
N PRO A 508 21.73 2.44 -3.43
CA PRO A 508 20.69 2.22 -2.43
C PRO A 508 19.38 2.94 -2.76
N VAL A 509 18.29 2.31 -2.33
CA VAL A 509 16.93 2.86 -2.39
C VAL A 509 16.30 2.73 -1.01
N ILE A 510 15.81 3.84 -0.45
CA ILE A 510 15.06 3.84 0.81
C ILE A 510 13.57 3.70 0.47
N LEU A 511 12.91 2.68 1.01
CA LEU A 511 11.47 2.50 0.79
C LEU A 511 10.64 3.54 1.55
N GLY A 512 9.67 4.13 0.86
CA GLY A 512 8.72 5.09 1.39
C GLY A 512 7.49 4.44 2.03
N ALA A 513 6.51 5.26 2.39
CA ALA A 513 5.28 4.80 3.03
C ALA A 513 4.37 3.98 2.09
N ASP A 514 4.40 4.27 0.79
CA ASP A 514 3.67 3.55 -0.27
C ASP A 514 4.54 2.45 -0.92
N GLY A 515 5.71 2.13 -0.32
CA GLY A 515 6.61 1.10 -0.83
C GLY A 515 6.02 -0.31 -0.70
N PRO A 516 6.54 -1.27 -1.48
CA PRO A 516 6.06 -2.65 -1.46
C PRO A 516 6.31 -3.31 -0.09
N VAL A 517 5.41 -4.21 0.30
CA VAL A 517 5.48 -4.93 1.59
C VAL A 517 6.32 -6.21 1.53
N THR A 518 6.69 -6.66 0.34
CA THR A 518 7.65 -7.76 0.10
C THR A 518 8.60 -7.38 -1.02
N GLY A 519 9.83 -7.90 -0.97
CA GLY A 519 10.85 -7.65 -1.99
C GLY A 519 12.01 -8.64 -1.91
N GLY A 520 12.80 -8.72 -2.98
CA GLY A 520 13.94 -9.63 -3.11
C GLY A 520 15.31 -8.93 -3.18
N TYR A 521 15.41 -7.66 -2.76
CA TYR A 521 16.70 -6.99 -2.66
C TYR A 521 17.19 -6.92 -1.22
N PRO A 522 18.50 -7.19 -0.95
CA PRO A 522 19.02 -7.21 0.40
C PRO A 522 18.89 -5.83 1.07
N VAL A 523 18.32 -5.81 2.28
CA VAL A 523 18.20 -4.63 3.12
C VAL A 523 19.44 -4.52 4.01
N ILE A 524 20.30 -3.55 3.70
CA ILE A 524 21.58 -3.31 4.41
C ILE A 524 21.33 -2.62 5.76
N ALA A 525 20.37 -1.71 5.80
CA ALA A 525 20.05 -0.87 6.95
C ALA A 525 18.56 -0.49 6.93
N VAL A 526 18.07 0.08 8.02
CA VAL A 526 16.70 0.63 8.10
C VAL A 526 16.77 2.01 8.74
N VAL A 527 16.16 2.99 8.10
CA VAL A 527 15.99 4.34 8.64
C VAL A 527 15.12 4.28 9.90
N THR A 528 15.56 4.91 10.98
CA THR A 528 14.78 4.99 12.22
C THR A 528 13.46 5.72 12.01
N ASP A 529 12.51 5.52 12.89
CA ASP A 529 11.18 6.12 12.78
C ASP A 529 11.25 7.67 12.78
N ALA A 530 12.11 8.26 13.62
CA ALA A 530 12.37 9.70 13.64
C ALA A 530 13.12 10.16 12.38
N GLY A 531 14.05 9.37 11.87
CA GLY A 531 14.78 9.66 10.63
C GLY A 531 13.88 9.71 9.40
N ARG A 532 12.78 8.94 9.39
CA ARG A 532 11.81 8.95 8.30
C ARG A 532 11.07 10.28 8.17
N ASP A 533 10.70 10.91 9.29
CA ASP A 533 10.02 12.21 9.29
C ASP A 533 10.97 13.31 8.74
N ALA A 534 12.26 13.28 9.13
CA ALA A 534 13.27 14.19 8.57
C ALA A 534 13.52 13.92 7.07
N LEU A 535 13.60 12.64 6.67
CA LEU A 535 13.81 12.24 5.28
C LEU A 535 12.65 12.65 4.35
N ALA A 536 11.43 12.75 4.88
CA ALA A 536 10.26 13.24 4.13
C ALA A 536 10.45 14.66 3.60
N GLN A 537 11.34 15.45 4.21
CA GLN A 537 11.66 16.82 3.79
C GLN A 537 12.79 16.89 2.75
N ALA A 538 13.42 15.75 2.39
CA ALA A 538 14.47 15.70 1.40
C ALA A 538 13.94 16.00 -0.02
N ARG A 539 14.66 16.85 -0.74
CA ARG A 539 14.40 17.24 -2.14
C ARG A 539 15.39 16.56 -3.07
N PRO A 540 15.12 16.44 -4.36
CA PRO A 540 16.16 16.15 -5.34
C PRO A 540 17.36 17.10 -5.18
N GLY A 541 18.57 16.55 -5.08
CA GLY A 541 19.80 17.29 -4.84
C GLY A 541 20.17 17.45 -3.35
N THR A 542 19.28 17.18 -2.40
CA THR A 542 19.61 17.17 -0.97
C THR A 542 20.70 16.15 -0.67
N THR A 543 21.70 16.54 0.11
CA THR A 543 22.72 15.63 0.62
C THR A 543 22.25 14.92 1.89
N LEU A 544 22.36 13.60 1.93
CA LEU A 544 22.11 12.80 3.12
C LEU A 544 23.44 12.30 3.70
N ARG A 545 23.55 12.32 5.03
CA ARG A 545 24.59 11.62 5.77
C ARG A 545 23.96 10.67 6.75
N PHE A 546 24.42 9.43 6.74
CA PHE A 546 23.92 8.42 7.65
C PHE A 546 24.72 8.39 8.94
N ARG A 547 24.02 8.15 10.05
CA ARG A 547 24.55 8.00 11.39
C ARG A 547 24.08 6.66 11.97
N HIS A 548 24.89 6.08 12.82
CA HIS A 548 24.47 4.89 13.56
C HIS A 548 23.38 5.28 14.57
N ALA A 549 22.25 4.59 14.50
CA ALA A 549 21.25 4.68 15.56
C ALA A 549 21.80 4.09 16.86
N ARG A 550 21.35 4.62 17.99
CA ARG A 550 21.77 4.15 19.32
C ARG A 550 21.14 2.78 19.72
N THR A 551 20.54 2.07 18.79
CA THR A 551 19.79 0.82 18.99
C THR A 551 20.64 -0.39 18.60
N GLY A 552 21.34 -1.00 19.56
CA GLY A 552 22.02 -2.27 19.39
C GLY A 552 23.31 -2.26 18.55
N PRO A 553 24.13 -3.31 18.66
CA PRO A 553 25.36 -3.42 17.87
C PRO A 553 25.05 -3.75 16.41
N TRP A 554 25.80 -3.16 15.49
CA TRP A 554 25.88 -3.58 14.11
C TRP A 554 26.56 -4.94 14.02
N PRO A 555 26.17 -5.83 13.08
CA PRO A 555 26.93 -7.06 12.83
C PRO A 555 28.37 -6.72 12.49
N ALA A 556 29.31 -7.46 13.11
CA ALA A 556 30.75 -7.31 12.91
C ALA A 556 31.17 -7.78 11.51
#